data_c7eb435ca19f01a28babea1842a69923
#
_entry.id   c7eb435ca19f01a28babea1842a69923
#
_cell.length_a   1.000
_cell.length_b   1.000
_cell.length_c   1.000
_cell.angle_alpha   90.00
_cell.angle_beta   90.00
_cell.angle_gamma   90.00
#
_symmetry.space_group_name_H-M   'P 1'
#
loop_
_entity.id
_entity.type
_entity.pdbx_description
1 polymer ?
#
loop_
_entity_poly.entity_id
_entity_poly.type
_entity_poly.pdbx_seq_one_letter_code
_entity_poly.pdbx_strand_id
1 'polypeptide(L)'
;MPKVGVVLSGCGVNDGAEIHESVITMLSLDRAGAEMVLMAPNIDQLHVINHANGEEMEGESRNVLVESARIARGDIQDIVDITAQDIDALIFPGGFGVVKNLCDYAMTGADCSVNPDVNRLIIDMYKAEKPIGVICISPAMMGRVMEKLEKKVDLTIGNDEQTANDLNIMGANHINCKVQDVVIDKEHKII
;
A
#
# COMPACT_ATOMS: atom_id res chain seq x y z
N MET A 1 -16.79 -10.49 13.49
CA MET A 1 -15.47 -10.70 12.87
C MET A 1 -14.93 -9.33 12.52
N PRO A 2 -13.65 -9.03 12.74
CA PRO A 2 -13.10 -7.76 12.30
C PRO A 2 -13.11 -7.70 10.77
N LYS A 3 -13.43 -6.53 10.22
CA LYS A 3 -13.37 -6.24 8.79
C LYS A 3 -12.04 -5.58 8.47
N VAL A 4 -11.26 -6.18 7.57
CA VAL A 4 -9.95 -5.66 7.18
C VAL A 4 -9.96 -5.26 5.72
N GLY A 5 -9.75 -3.96 5.48
CA GLY A 5 -9.54 -3.43 4.14
C GLY A 5 -8.17 -3.84 3.60
N VAL A 6 -8.12 -4.37 2.38
CA VAL A 6 -6.86 -4.66 1.67
C VAL A 6 -6.85 -3.85 0.39
N VAL A 7 -5.92 -2.91 0.28
CA VAL A 7 -5.79 -2.05 -0.89
C VAL A 7 -4.79 -2.65 -1.85
N LEU A 8 -5.26 -3.04 -3.03
CA LEU A 8 -4.44 -3.54 -4.11
C LEU A 8 -4.10 -2.41 -5.10
N SER A 9 -2.99 -2.58 -5.83
CA SER A 9 -2.45 -1.54 -6.72
C SER A 9 -2.27 -2.01 -8.17
N GLY A 10 -3.01 -3.04 -8.57
CA GLY A 10 -2.85 -3.78 -9.83
C GLY A 10 -2.47 -5.23 -9.57
N CYS A 11 -1.88 -5.92 -10.56
CA CYS A 11 -1.53 -7.34 -10.47
C CYS A 11 -0.17 -7.60 -11.14
N GLY A 12 0.90 -7.66 -10.34
CA GLY A 12 2.26 -7.92 -10.78
C GLY A 12 3.28 -7.01 -10.11
N VAL A 13 4.41 -7.55 -9.67
CA VAL A 13 5.38 -6.84 -8.82
C VAL A 13 5.93 -5.56 -9.45
N ASN A 14 6.11 -5.51 -10.78
CA ASN A 14 6.78 -4.40 -11.47
C ASN A 14 5.84 -3.21 -11.81
N ASP A 15 4.52 -3.45 -11.87
CA ASP A 15 3.53 -2.44 -12.28
C ASP A 15 2.23 -2.45 -11.47
N GLY A 16 2.12 -3.38 -10.51
CA GLY A 16 0.94 -3.58 -9.68
C GLY A 16 1.30 -4.05 -8.28
N ALA A 17 0.33 -4.69 -7.61
CA ALA A 17 0.54 -5.32 -6.32
C ALA A 17 1.44 -6.57 -6.46
N GLU A 18 2.32 -6.79 -5.49
CA GLU A 18 3.08 -8.03 -5.40
C GLU A 18 2.11 -9.17 -5.08
N ILE A 19 2.03 -10.17 -6.00
CA ILE A 19 0.99 -11.19 -5.96
C ILE A 19 1.14 -12.09 -4.72
N HIS A 20 2.37 -12.50 -4.37
CA HIS A 20 2.62 -13.38 -3.24
C HIS A 20 2.31 -12.67 -1.92
N GLU A 21 2.75 -11.43 -1.75
CA GLU A 21 2.43 -10.63 -0.55
C GLU A 21 0.93 -10.44 -0.40
N SER A 22 0.23 -10.13 -1.50
CA SER A 22 -1.23 -9.95 -1.51
C SER A 22 -1.95 -11.24 -1.10
N VAL A 23 -1.60 -12.36 -1.73
CA VAL A 23 -2.26 -13.66 -1.47
C VAL A 23 -1.94 -14.18 -0.07
N ILE A 24 -0.68 -14.05 0.39
CA ILE A 24 -0.28 -14.49 1.74
C ILE A 24 -0.96 -13.60 2.80
N THR A 25 -1.08 -12.30 2.57
CA THR A 25 -1.83 -11.40 3.44
C THR A 25 -3.29 -11.83 3.55
N MET A 26 -3.97 -12.03 2.42
CA MET A 26 -5.36 -12.50 2.39
C MET A 26 -5.53 -13.85 3.10
N LEU A 27 -4.63 -14.82 2.85
CA LEU A 27 -4.64 -16.12 3.52
C LEU A 27 -4.45 -15.99 5.04
N SER A 28 -3.58 -15.07 5.47
CA SER A 28 -3.32 -14.83 6.90
C SER A 28 -4.53 -14.20 7.59
N LEU A 29 -5.22 -13.28 6.91
CA LEU A 29 -6.45 -12.66 7.40
C LEU A 29 -7.60 -13.68 7.51
N ASP A 30 -7.77 -14.53 6.50
CA ASP A 30 -8.76 -15.63 6.52
C ASP A 30 -8.51 -16.58 7.69
N ARG A 31 -7.25 -17.01 7.89
CA ARG A 31 -6.85 -17.86 9.02
C ARG A 31 -7.06 -17.18 10.38
N ALA A 32 -6.94 -15.88 10.45
CA ALA A 32 -7.22 -15.10 11.64
C ALA A 32 -8.72 -14.87 11.88
N GLY A 33 -9.59 -15.31 10.97
CA GLY A 33 -11.04 -15.15 11.05
C GLY A 33 -11.51 -13.73 10.78
N ALA A 34 -10.79 -12.97 9.96
CA ALA A 34 -11.19 -11.64 9.51
C ALA A 34 -12.06 -11.72 8.26
N GLU A 35 -13.02 -10.82 8.14
CA GLU A 35 -13.71 -10.52 6.89
C GLU A 35 -12.85 -9.55 6.08
N MET A 36 -12.59 -9.84 4.81
CA MET A 36 -11.78 -8.99 3.95
C MET A 36 -12.67 -8.09 3.10
N VAL A 37 -12.30 -6.82 3.00
CA VAL A 37 -12.86 -5.84 2.07
C VAL A 37 -11.77 -5.46 1.10
N LEU A 38 -11.76 -6.09 -0.08
CA LEU A 38 -10.76 -5.84 -1.10
C LEU A 38 -11.13 -4.61 -1.91
N MET A 39 -10.15 -3.73 -2.16
CA MET A 39 -10.37 -2.48 -2.88
C MET A 39 -9.14 -2.05 -3.68
N ALA A 40 -9.37 -1.22 -4.68
CA ALA A 40 -8.33 -0.57 -5.46
C ALA A 40 -8.87 0.72 -6.09
N PRO A 41 -8.04 1.71 -6.42
CA PRO A 41 -8.49 2.88 -7.17
C PRO A 41 -8.83 2.51 -8.62
N ASN A 42 -9.89 3.11 -9.15
CA ASN A 42 -10.31 2.94 -10.53
C ASN A 42 -9.61 3.96 -11.44
N ILE A 43 -8.32 3.74 -11.65
CA ILE A 43 -7.44 4.60 -12.45
C ILE A 43 -6.60 3.77 -13.40
N ASP A 44 -6.00 4.40 -14.40
CA ASP A 44 -5.02 3.73 -15.26
C ASP A 44 -3.70 3.51 -14.51
N GLN A 45 -3.03 2.38 -14.80
CA GLN A 45 -1.66 2.13 -14.35
C GLN A 45 -0.71 3.12 -15.01
N LEU A 46 0.33 3.52 -14.27
CA LEU A 46 1.40 4.36 -14.83
C LEU A 46 2.15 3.64 -15.96
N HIS A 47 2.47 2.37 -15.75
CA HIS A 47 3.18 1.52 -16.71
C HIS A 47 2.48 0.17 -16.85
N VAL A 48 2.68 -0.48 -18.00
CA VAL A 48 2.40 -1.89 -18.21
C VAL A 48 3.72 -2.58 -18.47
N ILE A 49 4.11 -3.53 -17.62
CA ILE A 49 5.41 -4.20 -17.68
C ILE A 49 5.25 -5.66 -18.11
N ASN A 50 6.04 -6.07 -19.09
CA ASN A 50 6.21 -7.48 -19.41
C ASN A 50 7.08 -8.13 -18.33
N HIS A 51 6.48 -8.86 -17.42
CA HIS A 51 7.18 -9.49 -16.29
C HIS A 51 8.17 -10.59 -16.70
N ALA A 52 8.14 -11.07 -17.95
CA ALA A 52 9.09 -12.07 -18.42
C ALA A 52 10.48 -11.48 -18.73
N ASN A 53 10.53 -10.21 -19.13
CA ASN A 53 11.78 -9.53 -19.49
C ASN A 53 12.01 -8.21 -18.74
N GLY A 54 11.02 -7.70 -18.01
CA GLY A 54 11.09 -6.44 -17.26
C GLY A 54 10.91 -5.18 -18.10
N GLU A 55 10.59 -5.31 -19.40
CA GLU A 55 10.44 -4.18 -20.30
C GLU A 55 9.04 -3.59 -20.26
N GLU A 56 8.95 -2.29 -20.45
CA GLU A 56 7.66 -1.60 -20.60
C GLU A 56 7.02 -1.96 -21.94
N MET A 57 5.73 -2.24 -21.90
CA MET A 57 4.89 -2.49 -23.08
C MET A 57 4.31 -1.17 -23.59
N GLU A 58 5.13 -0.43 -24.35
CA GLU A 58 4.76 0.88 -24.88
C GLU A 58 3.42 0.85 -25.62
N GLY A 59 2.54 1.80 -25.29
CA GLY A 59 1.22 1.93 -25.89
C GLY A 59 0.14 1.00 -25.34
N GLU A 60 0.47 0.10 -24.39
CA GLU A 60 -0.53 -0.63 -23.60
C GLU A 60 -1.00 0.22 -22.43
N SER A 61 -2.29 0.09 -22.09
CA SER A 61 -2.90 0.67 -20.90
C SER A 61 -3.67 -0.41 -20.16
N ARG A 62 -3.59 -0.40 -18.83
CA ARG A 62 -4.36 -1.26 -17.94
C ARG A 62 -4.93 -0.45 -16.79
N ASN A 63 -6.10 -0.85 -16.32
CA ASN A 63 -6.75 -0.20 -15.19
C ASN A 63 -6.40 -0.92 -13.89
N VAL A 64 -6.03 -0.18 -12.85
CA VAL A 64 -5.60 -0.71 -11.55
C VAL A 64 -6.67 -1.58 -10.90
N LEU A 65 -7.93 -1.12 -10.86
CA LEU A 65 -9.04 -1.90 -10.27
C LEU A 65 -9.28 -3.20 -11.03
N VAL A 66 -9.26 -3.14 -12.36
CA VAL A 66 -9.48 -4.32 -13.24
C VAL A 66 -8.36 -5.36 -13.06
N GLU A 67 -7.11 -4.91 -13.00
CA GLU A 67 -5.98 -5.81 -12.77
C GLU A 67 -5.99 -6.37 -11.33
N SER A 68 -6.30 -5.54 -10.33
CA SER A 68 -6.45 -5.98 -8.93
C SER A 68 -7.53 -7.05 -8.76
N ALA A 69 -8.59 -6.98 -9.56
CA ALA A 69 -9.66 -7.99 -9.57
C ALA A 69 -9.18 -9.40 -9.91
N ARG A 70 -8.03 -9.56 -10.58
CA ARG A 70 -7.41 -10.87 -10.84
C ARG A 70 -6.98 -11.55 -9.53
N ILE A 71 -6.38 -10.81 -8.60
CA ILE A 71 -6.00 -11.30 -7.27
C ILE A 71 -7.25 -11.53 -6.42
N ALA A 72 -8.18 -10.59 -6.44
CA ALA A 72 -9.43 -10.60 -5.68
C ALA A 72 -10.48 -11.57 -6.26
N ARG A 73 -10.25 -12.15 -7.45
CA ARG A 73 -11.19 -13.02 -8.16
C ARG A 73 -12.55 -12.36 -8.43
N GLY A 74 -12.54 -11.07 -8.69
CA GLY A 74 -13.71 -10.26 -9.00
C GLY A 74 -14.43 -9.67 -7.77
N ASP A 75 -14.12 -10.12 -6.57
CA ASP A 75 -14.70 -9.57 -5.32
C ASP A 75 -13.86 -8.37 -4.84
N ILE A 76 -14.05 -7.23 -5.48
CA ILE A 76 -13.30 -6.01 -5.23
C ILE A 76 -14.17 -4.78 -5.49
N GLN A 77 -13.93 -3.72 -4.74
CA GLN A 77 -14.67 -2.45 -4.82
C GLN A 77 -13.73 -1.31 -5.21
N ASP A 78 -14.29 -0.24 -5.78
CA ASP A 78 -13.56 1.02 -5.94
C ASP A 78 -13.30 1.63 -4.56
N ILE A 79 -12.06 2.04 -4.30
CA ILE A 79 -11.67 2.65 -3.02
C ILE A 79 -12.47 3.91 -2.69
N VAL A 80 -13.02 4.60 -3.69
CA VAL A 80 -13.86 5.80 -3.50
C VAL A 80 -15.11 5.50 -2.69
N ASP A 81 -15.65 4.27 -2.82
CA ASP A 81 -16.88 3.85 -2.16
C ASP A 81 -16.66 3.39 -0.70
N ILE A 82 -15.42 3.24 -0.26
CA ILE A 82 -15.06 2.74 1.08
C ILE A 82 -14.71 3.89 2.01
N THR A 83 -15.24 3.80 3.23
CA THR A 83 -14.95 4.73 4.32
C THR A 83 -14.29 4.03 5.52
N ALA A 84 -13.69 4.79 6.41
CA ALA A 84 -13.13 4.24 7.64
C ALA A 84 -14.20 3.61 8.58
N GLN A 85 -15.48 3.80 8.32
CA GLN A 85 -16.57 3.18 9.11
C GLN A 85 -16.87 1.76 8.65
N ASP A 86 -16.50 1.40 7.42
CA ASP A 86 -16.81 0.11 6.81
C ASP A 86 -15.80 -0.98 7.20
N ILE A 87 -14.62 -0.60 7.72
CA ILE A 87 -13.51 -1.48 8.03
C ILE A 87 -12.91 -1.19 9.41
N ASP A 88 -12.32 -2.19 10.06
CA ASP A 88 -11.71 -2.08 11.40
C ASP A 88 -10.19 -1.92 11.33
N ALA A 89 -9.56 -2.32 10.23
CA ALA A 89 -8.14 -2.16 9.96
C ALA A 89 -7.92 -2.01 8.45
N LEU A 90 -6.75 -1.49 8.05
CA LEU A 90 -6.37 -1.28 6.65
C LEU A 90 -4.98 -1.88 6.40
N ILE A 91 -4.78 -2.57 5.27
CA ILE A 91 -3.49 -3.15 4.89
C ILE A 91 -3.17 -2.81 3.44
N PHE A 92 -1.90 -2.47 3.19
CA PHE A 92 -1.32 -2.24 1.88
C PHE A 92 -0.23 -3.28 1.62
N PRO A 93 -0.50 -4.37 0.84
CA PRO A 93 0.55 -5.19 0.28
C PRO A 93 1.49 -4.36 -0.59
N GLY A 94 2.72 -4.84 -0.79
CA GLY A 94 3.69 -4.11 -1.58
C GLY A 94 3.56 -4.34 -3.09
N GLY A 95 4.66 -4.20 -3.77
CA GLY A 95 4.79 -4.15 -5.22
C GLY A 95 4.96 -2.72 -5.75
N PHE A 96 5.59 -2.58 -6.91
CA PHE A 96 5.84 -1.25 -7.49
C PHE A 96 4.56 -0.50 -7.86
N GLY A 97 3.41 -1.16 -7.94
CA GLY A 97 2.13 -0.50 -8.11
C GLY A 97 1.78 0.46 -6.98
N VAL A 98 2.24 0.20 -5.75
CA VAL A 98 2.06 1.16 -4.65
C VAL A 98 2.72 2.49 -4.96
N VAL A 99 3.98 2.44 -5.40
CA VAL A 99 4.80 3.64 -5.65
C VAL A 99 4.67 4.21 -7.07
N LYS A 100 3.87 3.56 -7.94
CA LYS A 100 3.56 4.00 -9.30
C LYS A 100 2.11 4.41 -9.48
N ASN A 101 1.16 3.74 -8.80
CA ASN A 101 -0.27 3.90 -9.00
C ASN A 101 -0.98 4.51 -7.78
N LEU A 102 -0.60 4.11 -6.54
CA LEU A 102 -1.18 4.68 -5.33
C LEU A 102 -0.49 5.98 -4.91
N CYS A 103 0.75 6.16 -5.30
CA CYS A 103 1.50 7.43 -5.25
C CYS A 103 2.50 7.46 -6.40
N ASP A 104 3.19 8.60 -6.57
CA ASP A 104 4.21 8.78 -7.61
C ASP A 104 5.65 8.72 -7.07
N TYR A 105 5.85 8.06 -5.93
CA TYR A 105 7.17 7.95 -5.28
C TYR A 105 8.25 7.40 -6.20
N ALA A 106 7.92 6.43 -7.06
CA ALA A 106 8.89 5.85 -8.01
C ALA A 106 9.47 6.91 -8.99
N MET A 107 8.77 8.03 -9.19
CA MET A 107 9.16 9.11 -10.10
C MET A 107 9.73 10.32 -9.36
N THR A 108 9.26 10.62 -8.16
CA THR A 108 9.50 11.89 -7.46
C THR A 108 10.21 11.71 -6.11
N GLY A 109 10.43 10.46 -5.65
CA GLY A 109 11.07 10.16 -4.37
C GLY A 109 10.29 10.75 -3.19
N ALA A 110 11.00 11.31 -2.22
CA ALA A 110 10.41 11.84 -1.00
C ALA A 110 9.37 12.96 -1.21
N ASP A 111 9.42 13.67 -2.34
CA ASP A 111 8.46 14.74 -2.67
C ASP A 111 7.15 14.22 -3.31
N CYS A 112 6.89 12.93 -3.22
CA CYS A 112 5.77 12.28 -3.88
C CYS A 112 4.39 12.84 -3.49
N SER A 113 3.44 12.62 -4.39
CA SER A 113 2.02 12.85 -4.17
C SER A 113 1.29 11.52 -4.06
N VAL A 114 0.34 11.41 -3.15
CA VAL A 114 -0.47 10.21 -2.94
C VAL A 114 -1.82 10.39 -3.62
N ASN A 115 -2.33 9.34 -4.26
CA ASN A 115 -3.67 9.32 -4.84
C ASN A 115 -4.70 9.86 -3.84
N PRO A 116 -5.59 10.78 -4.24
CA PRO A 116 -6.49 11.46 -3.30
C PRO A 116 -7.36 10.53 -2.47
N ASP A 117 -7.90 9.46 -3.06
CA ASP A 117 -8.80 8.53 -2.35
C ASP A 117 -8.04 7.61 -1.42
N VAL A 118 -6.84 7.17 -1.81
CA VAL A 118 -5.91 6.44 -0.94
C VAL A 118 -5.50 7.31 0.25
N ASN A 119 -5.09 8.55 -0.01
CA ASN A 119 -4.70 9.51 1.03
C ASN A 119 -5.87 9.80 1.99
N ARG A 120 -7.08 10.01 1.47
CA ARG A 120 -8.30 10.20 2.25
C ARG A 120 -8.53 9.03 3.19
N LEU A 121 -8.52 7.81 2.66
CA LEU A 121 -8.81 6.61 3.46
C LEU A 121 -7.76 6.40 4.57
N ILE A 122 -6.47 6.57 4.26
CA ILE A 122 -5.39 6.49 5.27
C ILE A 122 -5.61 7.51 6.38
N ILE A 123 -5.89 8.77 6.04
CA ILE A 123 -6.12 9.85 7.01
C ILE A 123 -7.35 9.56 7.87
N ASP A 124 -8.43 9.07 7.27
CA ASP A 124 -9.67 8.75 7.99
C ASP A 124 -9.49 7.57 8.95
N MET A 125 -8.75 6.52 8.53
CA MET A 125 -8.37 5.39 9.39
C MET A 125 -7.49 5.85 10.55
N TYR A 126 -6.48 6.67 10.27
CA TYR A 126 -5.60 7.23 11.30
C TYR A 126 -6.37 8.06 12.33
N LYS A 127 -7.25 8.97 11.88
CA LYS A 127 -8.11 9.78 12.77
C LYS A 127 -9.10 8.94 13.58
N ALA A 128 -9.56 7.83 13.03
CA ALA A 128 -10.42 6.86 13.71
C ALA A 128 -9.64 5.94 14.66
N GLU A 129 -8.33 6.14 14.80
CA GLU A 129 -7.42 5.32 15.60
C GLU A 129 -7.47 3.82 15.26
N LYS A 130 -7.67 3.49 13.99
CA LYS A 130 -7.72 2.12 13.48
C LYS A 130 -6.35 1.68 12.96
N PRO A 131 -5.97 0.40 13.15
CA PRO A 131 -4.67 -0.09 12.71
C PRO A 131 -4.46 -0.02 11.21
N ILE A 132 -3.23 0.34 10.80
CA ILE A 132 -2.82 0.35 9.38
C ILE A 132 -1.53 -0.46 9.23
N GLY A 133 -1.58 -1.49 8.37
CA GLY A 133 -0.43 -2.31 7.99
C GLY A 133 0.14 -1.87 6.65
N VAL A 134 1.47 -1.75 6.57
CA VAL A 134 2.19 -1.39 5.33
C VAL A 134 3.33 -2.37 5.09
N ILE A 135 3.32 -3.01 3.93
CA ILE A 135 4.23 -4.13 3.61
C ILE A 135 5.17 -3.72 2.48
N CYS A 136 6.41 -4.20 2.52
CA CYS A 136 7.42 -4.07 1.47
C CYS A 136 7.77 -2.59 1.20
N ILE A 137 7.33 -2.03 0.06
CA ILE A 137 7.58 -0.64 -0.34
C ILE A 137 6.49 0.33 0.15
N SER A 138 5.36 -0.17 0.64
CA SER A 138 4.22 0.66 1.08
C SER A 138 4.55 1.67 2.19
N PRO A 139 5.55 1.45 3.07
CA PRO A 139 5.99 2.46 4.02
C PRO A 139 6.43 3.79 3.38
N ALA A 140 6.94 3.78 2.14
CA ALA A 140 7.32 5.02 1.43
C ALA A 140 6.09 5.93 1.21
N MET A 141 4.97 5.36 0.78
CA MET A 141 3.70 6.08 0.65
C MET A 141 3.18 6.55 2.02
N MET A 142 3.24 5.67 3.04
CA MET A 142 2.79 6.01 4.40
C MET A 142 3.60 7.17 4.99
N GLY A 143 4.92 7.17 4.84
CA GLY A 143 5.78 8.26 5.30
C GLY A 143 5.32 9.62 4.77
N ARG A 144 4.96 9.67 3.48
CA ARG A 144 4.45 10.90 2.85
C ARG A 144 3.09 11.36 3.40
N VAL A 145 2.18 10.44 3.68
CA VAL A 145 0.89 10.79 4.30
C VAL A 145 1.09 11.33 5.71
N MET A 146 1.95 10.69 6.50
CA MET A 146 2.19 11.07 7.89
C MET A 146 2.97 12.39 8.02
N GLU A 147 3.88 12.69 7.08
CA GLU A 147 4.55 14.00 6.99
C GLU A 147 3.54 15.13 6.87
N LYS A 148 2.56 15.00 5.96
CA LYS A 148 1.48 16.00 5.78
C LYS A 148 0.60 16.18 7.01
N LEU A 149 0.55 15.19 7.88
CA LEU A 149 -0.14 15.24 9.17
C LEU A 149 0.78 15.75 10.30
N GLU A 150 2.04 16.08 9.99
CA GLU A 150 3.08 16.47 10.96
C GLU A 150 3.26 15.41 12.08
N LYS A 151 3.20 14.12 11.69
CA LYS A 151 3.34 12.97 12.59
C LYS A 151 4.64 12.24 12.33
N LYS A 152 5.44 12.09 13.39
CA LYS A 152 6.66 11.29 13.35
C LYS A 152 6.34 9.85 13.75
N VAL A 153 6.31 8.95 12.76
CA VAL A 153 5.96 7.54 12.93
C VAL A 153 7.16 6.63 12.76
N ASP A 154 7.15 5.50 13.44
CA ASP A 154 8.14 4.45 13.27
C ASP A 154 7.78 3.57 12.07
N LEU A 155 8.66 3.53 11.06
CA LEU A 155 8.48 2.74 9.84
C LEU A 155 9.74 1.93 9.52
N THR A 156 9.59 0.88 8.74
CA THR A 156 10.72 0.14 8.19
C THR A 156 10.54 -0.10 6.69
N ILE A 157 11.66 -0.09 5.99
CA ILE A 157 11.82 -0.58 4.62
C ILE A 157 12.83 -1.75 4.59
N GLY A 158 13.06 -2.35 5.74
CA GLY A 158 14.12 -3.32 5.93
C GLY A 158 15.48 -2.62 6.04
N ASN A 159 16.35 -2.79 5.05
CA ASN A 159 17.71 -2.25 5.06
C ASN A 159 18.10 -1.54 3.75
N ASP A 160 17.15 -1.17 2.93
CA ASP A 160 17.42 -0.34 1.74
C ASP A 160 17.76 1.08 2.17
N GLU A 161 19.02 1.49 1.95
CA GLU A 161 19.55 2.75 2.45
C GLU A 161 18.90 3.98 1.79
N GLN A 162 18.58 3.89 0.50
CA GLN A 162 18.00 5.01 -0.23
C GLN A 162 16.59 5.31 0.26
N THR A 163 15.72 4.30 0.28
CA THR A 163 14.33 4.46 0.75
C THR A 163 14.28 4.78 2.25
N ALA A 164 15.21 4.23 3.05
CA ALA A 164 15.34 4.58 4.46
C ALA A 164 15.66 6.07 4.66
N ASN A 165 16.56 6.62 3.82
CA ASN A 165 16.86 8.05 3.83
C ASN A 165 15.65 8.90 3.43
N ASP A 166 14.90 8.49 2.41
CA ASP A 166 13.69 9.18 1.97
C ASP A 166 12.61 9.19 3.07
N LEU A 167 12.43 8.08 3.81
CA LEU A 167 11.54 8.04 4.98
C LEU A 167 11.96 9.05 6.05
N ASN A 168 13.26 9.16 6.31
CA ASN A 168 13.77 10.16 7.28
C ASN A 168 13.58 11.59 6.78
N ILE A 169 13.73 11.84 5.47
CA ILE A 169 13.45 13.15 4.84
C ILE A 169 11.97 13.53 5.03
N MET A 170 11.05 12.56 4.86
CA MET A 170 9.62 12.73 5.12
C MET A 170 9.27 12.85 6.62
N GLY A 171 10.27 12.82 7.51
CA GLY A 171 10.09 13.00 8.94
C GLY A 171 9.71 11.75 9.72
N ALA A 172 9.61 10.59 9.08
CA ALA A 172 9.45 9.31 9.77
C ALA A 172 10.75 8.92 10.50
N ASN A 173 10.65 8.01 11.46
CA ASN A 173 11.79 7.37 12.09
C ASN A 173 12.00 5.99 11.46
N HIS A 174 12.95 5.88 10.53
CA HIS A 174 13.25 4.59 9.94
C HIS A 174 13.97 3.66 10.93
N ILE A 175 13.44 2.46 11.08
CA ILE A 175 14.01 1.41 11.94
C ILE A 175 14.49 0.27 11.07
N ASN A 176 15.80 -0.03 11.13
CA ASN A 176 16.34 -1.23 10.46
C ASN A 176 15.69 -2.49 11.02
N CYS A 177 15.15 -3.31 10.14
CA CYS A 177 14.41 -4.51 10.48
C CYS A 177 14.83 -5.67 9.57
N LYS A 178 14.94 -6.88 10.12
CA LYS A 178 15.17 -8.08 9.32
C LYS A 178 13.88 -8.47 8.60
N VAL A 179 14.01 -9.20 7.49
CA VAL A 179 12.85 -9.62 6.68
C VAL A 179 11.86 -10.52 7.46
N GLN A 180 12.28 -11.16 8.53
CA GLN A 180 11.44 -12.01 9.39
C GLN A 180 10.75 -11.25 10.52
N ASP A 181 11.13 -10.00 10.73
CA ASP A 181 10.65 -9.18 11.84
C ASP A 181 9.67 -8.11 11.35
N VAL A 182 8.99 -7.44 12.26
CA VAL A 182 8.08 -6.32 11.98
C VAL A 182 8.38 -5.17 12.92
N VAL A 183 8.13 -3.95 12.45
CA VAL A 183 8.13 -2.74 13.29
C VAL A 183 6.68 -2.41 13.62
N ILE A 184 6.41 -2.12 14.88
CA ILE A 184 5.07 -1.78 15.37
C ILE A 184 5.13 -0.43 16.07
N ASP A 185 4.59 0.59 15.44
CA ASP A 185 4.32 1.88 16.07
C ASP A 185 3.01 1.81 16.85
N LYS A 186 3.12 1.57 18.15
CA LYS A 186 1.94 1.40 19.02
C LYS A 186 1.19 2.71 19.27
N GLU A 187 1.90 3.84 19.23
CA GLU A 187 1.30 5.15 19.44
C GLU A 187 0.38 5.51 18.28
N HIS A 188 0.87 5.28 17.06
CA HIS A 188 0.14 5.62 15.84
C HIS A 188 -0.64 4.45 15.22
N LYS A 189 -0.53 3.24 15.82
CA LYS A 189 -1.17 1.99 15.34
C LYS A 189 -0.79 1.64 13.90
N ILE A 190 0.48 1.86 13.54
CA ILE A 190 1.04 1.52 12.23
C ILE A 190 1.98 0.31 12.39
N ILE A 191 1.89 -0.64 11.44
CA ILE A 191 2.63 -1.90 11.45
C ILE A 191 3.32 -2.08 10.10
#